data_f7472dc035b109b14c521cb8acd8b242
#
_entry.id   f7472dc035b109b14c521cb8acd8b242
#
_cell.length_a   1.000
_cell.length_b   1.000
_cell.length_c   1.000
_cell.angle_alpha   90.00
_cell.angle_beta   90.00
_cell.angle_gamma   90.00
#
_symmetry.space_group_name_H-M   'P 1'
#
loop_
_entity.id
_entity.type
_entity.pdbx_description
1 polymer ?
#
loop_
_entity_poly.entity_id
_entity_poly.type
_entity_poly.pdbx_seq_one_letter_code
_entity_poly.pdbx_strand_id
1 'polypeptide(L)'
;MADNLLQGLQAAANATSQAGALQYFEQLKNSPDGWKLCGDALIRNLYSDESVKFFCFQVLEHHIKTRHVSSNLVDQQALREILLTWLRNQCCTESDNKNFLKNKAAQVFSLIFVCDYPEKWPLFFSDLLQCLQYGALAVDMYLRILKAIDEEVVDRDVIRSQQEAERNTKIKDHIRDTCVTELVDSWFQILKTYENSVSSITCLCLDIIGAYIEWIDIGLIANDRFISTFLRYMSVEVLRESACDCIHEIIMKGMEPLAKKELVESLLSVLEKSGILEPQEDEDADFMAKLAKLMSASGSQLLNNYTK
;
A
#
# COMPACT_ATOMS: atom_id res chain seq x y z
N MET A 1 -21.25 -14.20 25.62
CA MET A 1 -20.59 -12.95 25.18
C MET A 1 -20.68 -12.77 23.67
N ALA A 2 -20.39 -13.79 22.86
CA ALA A 2 -20.58 -13.74 21.39
C ALA A 2 -22.05 -13.42 20.99
N ASP A 3 -23.01 -13.95 21.73
CA ASP A 3 -24.44 -13.70 21.50
C ASP A 3 -24.84 -12.23 21.71
N ASN A 4 -24.20 -11.51 22.63
CA ASN A 4 -24.46 -10.08 22.84
C ASN A 4 -23.85 -9.21 21.72
N LEU A 5 -22.74 -9.62 21.12
CA LEU A 5 -22.18 -8.97 19.93
C LEU A 5 -23.13 -9.17 18.74
N LEU A 6 -23.62 -10.39 18.55
CA LEU A 6 -24.62 -10.75 17.54
C LEU A 6 -25.92 -9.93 17.69
N GLN A 7 -26.44 -9.81 18.91
CA GLN A 7 -27.66 -9.04 19.18
C GLN A 7 -27.46 -7.54 18.96
N GLY A 8 -26.32 -6.98 19.37
CA GLY A 8 -25.98 -5.57 19.14
C GLY A 8 -25.81 -5.25 17.65
N LEU A 9 -25.24 -6.18 16.88
CA LEU A 9 -25.02 -6.02 15.45
C LEU A 9 -26.29 -6.30 14.60
N GLN A 10 -27.14 -7.24 15.03
CA GLN A 10 -28.46 -7.45 14.43
C GLN A 10 -29.41 -6.26 14.71
N ALA A 11 -29.29 -5.65 15.88
CA ALA A 11 -29.97 -4.39 16.17
C ALA A 11 -29.44 -3.22 15.32
N ALA A 12 -28.17 -3.25 14.93
CA ALA A 12 -27.54 -2.27 14.05
C ALA A 12 -27.99 -2.39 12.58
N ALA A 13 -28.27 -3.60 12.12
CA ALA A 13 -28.74 -3.87 10.77
C ALA A 13 -30.21 -3.47 10.54
N ASN A 14 -31.01 -3.26 11.60
CA ASN A 14 -32.39 -2.81 11.51
C ASN A 14 -32.45 -1.28 11.48
N ALA A 15 -32.99 -0.70 10.41
CA ALA A 15 -33.01 0.72 10.09
C ALA A 15 -33.65 1.65 11.18
N THR A 16 -34.39 1.12 12.14
CA THR A 16 -34.92 1.82 13.31
C THR A 16 -33.90 2.03 14.44
N SER A 17 -32.69 1.48 14.31
CA SER A 17 -31.69 1.35 15.38
C SER A 17 -30.28 1.87 15.04
N GLN A 18 -30.10 2.72 14.00
CA GLN A 18 -28.76 3.27 13.68
C GLN A 18 -28.10 3.95 14.89
N ALA A 19 -28.89 4.69 15.69
CA ALA A 19 -28.37 5.31 16.90
C ALA A 19 -27.93 4.27 17.96
N GLY A 20 -28.70 3.20 18.12
CA GLY A 20 -28.36 2.09 19.03
C GLY A 20 -27.09 1.33 18.60
N ALA A 21 -26.91 1.16 17.30
CA ALA A 21 -25.71 0.57 16.72
C ALA A 21 -24.46 1.39 17.01
N LEU A 22 -24.50 2.69 16.72
CA LEU A 22 -23.42 3.60 16.99
C LEU A 22 -23.06 3.62 18.50
N GLN A 23 -24.07 3.66 19.36
CA GLN A 23 -23.86 3.62 20.81
C GLN A 23 -23.19 2.30 21.26
N TYR A 24 -23.58 1.17 20.66
CA TYR A 24 -22.98 -0.12 20.96
C TYR A 24 -21.51 -0.19 20.53
N PHE A 25 -21.18 0.30 19.32
CA PHE A 25 -19.78 0.35 18.87
C PHE A 25 -18.93 1.29 19.71
N GLU A 26 -19.48 2.42 20.18
CA GLU A 26 -18.79 3.27 21.14
C GLU A 26 -18.56 2.57 22.48
N GLN A 27 -19.49 1.75 22.94
CA GLN A 27 -19.27 0.90 24.13
C GLN A 27 -18.16 -0.15 23.89
N LEU A 28 -18.12 -0.77 22.71
CA LEU A 28 -17.05 -1.71 22.36
C LEU A 28 -15.67 -1.03 22.29
N LYS A 29 -15.56 0.15 21.70
CA LYS A 29 -14.31 0.92 21.67
C LYS A 29 -13.81 1.23 23.08
N ASN A 30 -14.71 1.55 24.00
CA ASN A 30 -14.37 1.90 25.39
C ASN A 30 -14.16 0.67 26.27
N SER A 31 -14.61 -0.52 25.86
CA SER A 31 -14.42 -1.76 26.61
C SER A 31 -12.97 -2.25 26.53
N PRO A 32 -12.38 -2.75 27.63
CA PRO A 32 -11.04 -3.33 27.64
C PRO A 32 -10.87 -4.51 26.65
N ASP A 33 -11.89 -5.33 26.48
CA ASP A 33 -11.88 -6.54 25.65
C ASP A 33 -12.66 -6.41 24.35
N GLY A 34 -13.21 -5.22 24.03
CA GLY A 34 -14.00 -5.00 22.83
C GLY A 34 -13.25 -5.33 21.54
N TRP A 35 -11.96 -5.00 21.48
CA TRP A 35 -11.10 -5.32 20.36
C TRP A 35 -10.89 -6.83 20.16
N LYS A 36 -10.84 -7.63 21.25
CA LYS A 36 -10.74 -9.10 21.19
C LYS A 36 -12.00 -9.70 20.56
N LEU A 37 -13.17 -9.19 20.99
CA LEU A 37 -14.46 -9.63 20.43
C LEU A 37 -14.57 -9.31 18.93
N CYS A 38 -14.17 -8.10 18.53
CA CYS A 38 -14.14 -7.69 17.13
C CYS A 38 -13.14 -8.51 16.31
N GLY A 39 -11.97 -8.79 16.88
CA GLY A 39 -10.96 -9.65 16.26
C GLY A 39 -11.45 -11.09 16.04
N ASP A 40 -12.08 -11.70 17.04
CA ASP A 40 -12.68 -13.04 16.91
C ASP A 40 -13.77 -13.08 15.84
N ALA A 41 -14.62 -12.04 15.78
CA ALA A 41 -15.66 -11.90 14.75
C ALA A 41 -15.07 -11.80 13.33
N LEU A 42 -13.98 -11.07 13.16
CA LEU A 42 -13.27 -10.93 11.88
C LEU A 42 -12.63 -12.25 11.45
N ILE A 43 -11.90 -12.94 12.35
CA ILE A 43 -11.23 -14.21 12.06
C ILE A 43 -12.23 -15.29 11.65
N ARG A 44 -13.33 -15.40 12.39
CA ARG A 44 -14.37 -16.41 12.13
C ARG A 44 -15.32 -16.04 11.00
N ASN A 45 -15.17 -14.85 10.41
CA ASN A 45 -16.06 -14.33 9.38
C ASN A 45 -17.54 -14.43 9.78
N LEU A 46 -17.86 -14.07 11.04
CA LEU A 46 -19.20 -14.24 11.62
C LEU A 46 -20.26 -13.41 10.92
N TYR A 47 -19.87 -12.38 10.18
CA TYR A 47 -20.76 -11.44 9.49
C TYR A 47 -20.40 -11.36 8.02
N SER A 48 -21.41 -11.46 7.17
CA SER A 48 -21.30 -11.20 5.74
C SER A 48 -21.35 -9.70 5.41
N ASP A 49 -21.95 -8.88 6.29
CA ASP A 49 -22.05 -7.44 6.09
C ASP A 49 -20.68 -6.77 6.28
N GLU A 50 -20.18 -6.15 5.20
CA GLU A 50 -18.90 -5.46 5.19
C GLU A 50 -18.87 -4.21 6.06
N SER A 51 -20.04 -3.57 6.28
CA SER A 51 -20.13 -2.42 7.20
C SER A 51 -19.83 -2.85 8.62
N VAL A 52 -20.28 -4.03 9.03
CA VAL A 52 -19.99 -4.61 10.34
C VAL A 52 -18.51 -4.93 10.48
N LYS A 53 -17.89 -5.53 9.46
CA LYS A 53 -16.44 -5.78 9.44
C LYS A 53 -15.65 -4.48 9.53
N PHE A 54 -16.10 -3.44 8.82
CA PHE A 54 -15.49 -2.11 8.89
C PHE A 54 -15.53 -1.53 10.31
N PHE A 55 -16.67 -1.63 11.00
CA PHE A 55 -16.76 -1.20 12.39
C PHE A 55 -15.86 -2.02 13.33
N CYS A 56 -15.74 -3.33 13.10
CA CYS A 56 -14.78 -4.14 13.85
C CYS A 56 -13.35 -3.61 13.68
N PHE A 57 -12.94 -3.28 12.46
CA PHE A 57 -11.64 -2.65 12.22
C PHE A 57 -11.51 -1.27 12.88
N GLN A 58 -12.57 -0.47 12.94
CA GLN A 58 -12.54 0.79 13.69
C GLN A 58 -12.30 0.59 15.20
N VAL A 59 -12.84 -0.47 15.78
CA VAL A 59 -12.58 -0.81 17.19
C VAL A 59 -11.11 -1.23 17.38
N LEU A 60 -10.56 -2.04 16.45
CA LEU A 60 -9.13 -2.39 16.47
C LEU A 60 -8.24 -1.15 16.33
N GLU A 61 -8.56 -0.26 15.37
CA GLU A 61 -7.85 1.02 15.20
C GLU A 61 -7.85 1.86 16.47
N HIS A 62 -9.01 2.00 17.11
CA HIS A 62 -9.13 2.76 18.36
C HIS A 62 -8.24 2.15 19.46
N HIS A 63 -8.24 0.83 19.60
CA HIS A 63 -7.38 0.14 20.55
C HIS A 63 -5.89 0.38 20.25
N ILE A 64 -5.47 0.30 18.99
CA ILE A 64 -4.09 0.54 18.59
C ILE A 64 -3.66 1.96 18.97
N LYS A 65 -4.46 2.95 18.61
CA LYS A 65 -4.15 4.37 18.85
C LYS A 65 -4.12 4.75 20.34
N THR A 66 -4.92 4.08 21.17
CA THR A 66 -5.12 4.54 22.55
C THR A 66 -4.51 3.65 23.63
N ARG A 67 -4.34 2.35 23.39
CA ARG A 67 -4.01 1.37 24.44
C ARG A 67 -2.91 0.38 24.08
N HIS A 68 -2.68 0.10 22.79
CA HIS A 68 -1.79 -0.98 22.34
C HIS A 68 -0.38 -0.88 22.94
N VAL A 69 0.22 0.30 22.87
CA VAL A 69 1.60 0.52 23.37
C VAL A 69 1.72 0.25 24.87
N SER A 70 0.68 0.53 25.64
CA SER A 70 0.62 0.29 27.10
C SER A 70 0.07 -1.08 27.48
N SER A 71 -0.41 -1.87 26.54
CA SER A 71 -0.93 -3.21 26.74
C SER A 71 0.20 -4.19 27.09
N ASN A 72 -0.14 -5.30 27.76
CA ASN A 72 0.81 -6.37 28.02
C ASN A 72 1.25 -7.07 26.71
N LEU A 73 2.37 -7.76 26.74
CA LEU A 73 2.95 -8.43 25.57
C LEU A 73 2.02 -9.49 24.96
N VAL A 74 1.22 -10.18 25.79
CA VAL A 74 0.27 -11.21 25.32
C VAL A 74 -0.82 -10.57 24.47
N ASP A 75 -1.38 -9.45 24.90
CA ASP A 75 -2.40 -8.72 24.15
C ASP A 75 -1.83 -8.09 22.86
N GLN A 76 -0.60 -7.57 22.91
CA GLN A 76 0.09 -7.07 21.72
C GLN A 76 0.32 -8.17 20.68
N GLN A 77 0.76 -9.35 21.11
CA GLN A 77 0.94 -10.50 20.23
C GLN A 77 -0.40 -11.01 19.69
N ALA A 78 -1.43 -11.09 20.54
CA ALA A 78 -2.76 -11.54 20.12
C ALA A 78 -3.34 -10.65 19.02
N LEU A 79 -3.15 -9.34 19.06
CA LEU A 79 -3.63 -8.42 18.01
C LEU A 79 -2.92 -8.67 16.67
N ARG A 80 -1.60 -8.91 16.68
CA ARG A 80 -0.83 -9.27 15.48
C ARG A 80 -1.33 -10.56 14.85
N GLU A 81 -1.54 -11.60 15.68
CA GLU A 81 -2.07 -12.89 15.23
C GLU A 81 -3.50 -12.77 14.67
N ILE A 82 -4.34 -11.92 15.25
CA ILE A 82 -5.67 -11.62 14.73
C ILE A 82 -5.59 -11.09 13.31
N LEU A 83 -4.76 -10.09 13.07
CA LEU A 83 -4.62 -9.46 11.77
C LEU A 83 -4.04 -10.42 10.71
N LEU A 84 -2.99 -11.17 11.05
CA LEU A 84 -2.40 -12.16 10.14
C LEU A 84 -3.37 -13.31 9.84
N THR A 85 -4.09 -13.79 10.85
CA THR A 85 -5.09 -14.85 10.65
C THR A 85 -6.23 -14.37 9.79
N TRP A 86 -6.72 -13.14 10.03
CA TRP A 86 -7.74 -12.55 9.16
C TRP A 86 -7.24 -12.45 7.71
N LEU A 87 -6.02 -11.95 7.49
CA LEU A 87 -5.42 -11.84 6.16
C LEU A 87 -5.35 -13.20 5.46
N ARG A 88 -4.83 -14.23 6.12
CA ARG A 88 -4.75 -15.59 5.58
C ARG A 88 -6.13 -16.14 5.23
N ASN A 89 -7.12 -15.95 6.11
CA ASN A 89 -8.49 -16.40 5.86
C ASN A 89 -9.13 -15.70 4.66
N GLN A 90 -8.92 -14.40 4.49
CA GLN A 90 -9.44 -13.66 3.33
C GLN A 90 -8.81 -14.16 2.02
N CYS A 91 -7.53 -14.47 2.03
CA CYS A 91 -6.82 -14.97 0.86
C CYS A 91 -7.28 -16.39 0.43
N CYS A 92 -7.85 -17.16 1.34
CA CYS A 92 -8.36 -18.52 1.09
C CYS A 92 -9.86 -18.55 0.70
N THR A 93 -10.54 -17.40 0.73
CA THR A 93 -11.96 -17.31 0.38
C THR A 93 -12.13 -16.76 -1.04
N GLU A 94 -13.14 -17.27 -1.79
CA GLU A 94 -13.46 -16.76 -3.13
C GLU A 94 -14.15 -15.39 -3.11
N SER A 95 -14.59 -14.90 -1.96
CA SER A 95 -15.27 -13.62 -1.85
C SER A 95 -14.29 -12.46 -1.77
N ASP A 96 -14.31 -11.61 -2.78
CA ASP A 96 -13.54 -10.37 -2.79
C ASP A 96 -14.27 -9.29 -1.97
N ASN A 97 -13.63 -8.81 -0.90
CA ASN A 97 -14.16 -7.70 -0.12
C ASN A 97 -14.10 -6.39 -0.92
N LYS A 98 -15.04 -5.49 -0.66
CA LYS A 98 -15.02 -4.15 -1.29
C LYS A 98 -13.77 -3.35 -0.90
N ASN A 99 -13.37 -2.46 -1.79
CA ASN A 99 -12.15 -1.66 -1.64
C ASN A 99 -12.09 -0.87 -0.33
N PHE A 100 -13.22 -0.32 0.15
CA PHE A 100 -13.24 0.44 1.39
C PHE A 100 -12.86 -0.41 2.62
N LEU A 101 -13.25 -1.69 2.63
CA LEU A 101 -12.92 -2.61 3.71
C LEU A 101 -11.45 -3.03 3.64
N LYS A 102 -10.95 -3.34 2.43
CA LYS A 102 -9.53 -3.65 2.21
C LYS A 102 -8.63 -2.49 2.63
N ASN A 103 -8.99 -1.26 2.24
CA ASN A 103 -8.24 -0.06 2.63
C ASN A 103 -8.27 0.16 4.14
N LYS A 104 -9.42 -0.10 4.78
CA LYS A 104 -9.53 0.00 6.25
C LYS A 104 -8.67 -1.03 6.96
N ALA A 105 -8.65 -2.27 6.48
CA ALA A 105 -7.77 -3.31 7.00
C ALA A 105 -6.30 -2.92 6.82
N ALA A 106 -5.90 -2.46 5.64
CA ALA A 106 -4.54 -2.00 5.34
C ALA A 106 -4.10 -0.87 6.27
N GLN A 107 -4.99 0.11 6.53
CA GLN A 107 -4.74 1.17 7.51
C GLN A 107 -4.49 0.61 8.93
N VAL A 108 -5.27 -0.38 9.35
CA VAL A 108 -5.06 -1.00 10.68
C VAL A 108 -3.70 -1.73 10.75
N PHE A 109 -3.29 -2.38 9.66
CA PHE A 109 -1.95 -2.98 9.55
C PHE A 109 -0.84 -1.92 9.63
N SER A 110 -0.97 -0.78 8.95
CA SER A 110 0.04 0.29 9.02
C SER A 110 0.14 0.90 10.41
N LEU A 111 -0.97 1.07 11.11
CA LEU A 111 -0.98 1.61 12.47
C LEU A 111 -0.29 0.69 13.48
N ILE A 112 -0.54 -0.62 13.44
CA ILE A 112 0.19 -1.56 14.32
C ILE A 112 1.65 -1.69 13.90
N PHE A 113 1.95 -1.62 12.60
CA PHE A 113 3.31 -1.62 12.08
C PHE A 113 4.14 -0.50 12.71
N VAL A 114 3.69 0.74 12.69
CA VAL A 114 4.45 1.87 13.26
C VAL A 114 4.59 1.81 14.78
N CYS A 115 3.75 1.03 15.47
CA CYS A 115 3.86 0.80 16.92
C CYS A 115 4.83 -0.33 17.27
N ASP A 116 4.95 -1.35 16.43
CA ASP A 116 5.60 -2.62 16.78
C ASP A 116 6.88 -2.92 15.97
N TYR A 117 7.02 -2.36 14.76
CA TYR A 117 8.19 -2.59 13.93
C TYR A 117 9.32 -1.60 14.24
N PRO A 118 10.58 -2.04 14.28
CA PRO A 118 11.03 -3.43 14.13
C PRO A 118 11.07 -4.23 15.43
N GLU A 119 11.03 -3.58 16.61
CA GLU A 119 11.45 -4.20 17.89
C GLU A 119 10.54 -5.33 18.35
N LYS A 120 9.23 -5.17 18.17
CA LYS A 120 8.23 -6.14 18.62
C LYS A 120 7.74 -7.06 17.51
N TRP A 121 7.85 -6.63 16.26
CA TRP A 121 7.45 -7.39 15.08
C TRP A 121 8.51 -7.35 13.98
N PRO A 122 9.70 -7.89 14.21
CA PRO A 122 10.79 -7.84 13.21
C PRO A 122 10.48 -8.62 11.92
N LEU A 123 9.61 -9.63 11.96
CA LEU A 123 9.24 -10.47 10.82
C LEU A 123 8.04 -9.91 10.02
N PHE A 124 7.58 -8.69 10.25
CA PHE A 124 6.40 -8.12 9.62
C PHE A 124 6.38 -8.31 8.09
N PHE A 125 7.43 -7.91 7.41
CA PHE A 125 7.50 -8.04 5.94
C PHE A 125 7.63 -9.50 5.49
N SER A 126 8.37 -10.32 6.23
CA SER A 126 8.46 -11.76 5.95
C SER A 126 7.10 -12.45 6.07
N ASP A 127 6.32 -12.12 7.11
CA ASP A 127 4.96 -12.64 7.30
C ASP A 127 4.02 -12.24 6.15
N LEU A 128 4.13 -11.00 5.65
CA LEU A 128 3.36 -10.54 4.50
C LEU A 128 3.79 -11.22 3.19
N LEU A 129 5.10 -11.32 2.94
CA LEU A 129 5.64 -11.96 1.74
C LEU A 129 5.24 -13.44 1.65
N GLN A 130 5.18 -14.15 2.78
CA GLN A 130 4.67 -15.52 2.84
C GLN A 130 3.21 -15.64 2.39
N CYS A 131 2.41 -14.58 2.55
CA CYS A 131 1.02 -14.61 2.10
C CYS A 131 0.87 -14.52 0.58
N LEU A 132 1.87 -14.04 -0.17
CA LEU A 132 1.78 -13.88 -1.64
C LEU A 132 1.49 -15.18 -2.38
N GLN A 133 1.86 -16.33 -1.82
CA GLN A 133 1.57 -17.65 -2.38
C GLN A 133 0.06 -17.95 -2.50
N TYR A 134 -0.81 -17.23 -1.79
CA TYR A 134 -2.26 -17.43 -1.83
C TYR A 134 -2.96 -16.70 -3.00
N GLY A 135 -2.20 -16.05 -3.90
CA GLY A 135 -2.72 -15.52 -5.15
C GLY A 135 -3.12 -14.05 -5.13
N ALA A 136 -3.94 -13.66 -6.10
CA ALA A 136 -4.22 -12.25 -6.42
C ALA A 136 -4.79 -11.43 -5.25
N LEU A 137 -5.68 -12.00 -4.43
CA LEU A 137 -6.24 -11.31 -3.28
C LEU A 137 -5.20 -10.99 -2.21
N ALA A 138 -4.26 -11.91 -1.99
CA ALA A 138 -3.14 -11.70 -1.05
C ALA A 138 -2.20 -10.61 -1.57
N VAL A 139 -1.92 -10.60 -2.87
CA VAL A 139 -1.09 -9.59 -3.52
C VAL A 139 -1.76 -8.21 -3.44
N ASP A 140 -3.06 -8.10 -3.72
CA ASP A 140 -3.82 -6.85 -3.59
C ASP A 140 -3.73 -6.30 -2.16
N MET A 141 -3.95 -7.16 -1.14
CA MET A 141 -3.85 -6.75 0.25
C MET A 141 -2.42 -6.36 0.66
N TYR A 142 -1.40 -7.10 0.22
CA TYR A 142 0.00 -6.77 0.45
C TYR A 142 0.34 -5.36 -0.08
N LEU A 143 -0.03 -5.08 -1.32
CA LEU A 143 0.22 -3.78 -1.94
C LEU A 143 -0.54 -2.65 -1.23
N ARG A 144 -1.79 -2.87 -0.81
CA ARG A 144 -2.55 -1.88 -0.01
C ARG A 144 -1.92 -1.62 1.35
N ILE A 145 -1.38 -2.64 1.99
CA ILE A 145 -0.65 -2.49 3.27
C ILE A 145 0.61 -1.65 3.05
N LEU A 146 1.39 -1.92 1.99
CA LEU A 146 2.56 -1.11 1.66
C LEU A 146 2.19 0.35 1.37
N LYS A 147 1.08 0.59 0.66
CA LYS A 147 0.56 1.94 0.42
C LYS A 147 0.20 2.65 1.72
N ALA A 148 -0.51 1.97 2.61
CA ALA A 148 -0.87 2.54 3.92
C ALA A 148 0.37 2.81 4.80
N ILE A 149 1.43 2.00 4.69
CA ILE A 149 2.71 2.25 5.36
C ILE A 149 3.41 3.48 4.77
N ASP A 150 3.37 3.65 3.46
CA ASP A 150 3.92 4.84 2.81
C ASP A 150 3.23 6.12 3.32
N GLU A 151 1.91 6.15 3.34
CA GLU A 151 1.11 7.25 3.87
C GLU A 151 1.45 7.58 5.35
N GLU A 152 1.69 6.57 6.19
CA GLU A 152 2.00 6.74 7.63
C GLU A 152 3.47 7.11 7.88
N VAL A 153 4.40 6.62 7.09
CA VAL A 153 5.84 6.67 7.40
C VAL A 153 6.62 7.61 6.47
N VAL A 154 6.26 7.66 5.18
CA VAL A 154 7.07 8.29 4.14
C VAL A 154 6.48 9.60 3.66
N ASP A 155 5.18 9.67 3.40
CA ASP A 155 4.49 10.82 2.82
C ASP A 155 4.91 12.14 3.50
N ARG A 156 5.49 13.06 2.73
CA ARG A 156 6.03 14.35 3.18
C ARG A 156 4.97 15.42 3.35
N ASP A 157 3.81 15.26 2.73
CA ASP A 157 2.72 16.22 2.82
C ASP A 157 1.99 16.14 4.16
N VAL A 158 2.21 15.07 4.92
CA VAL A 158 1.69 14.90 6.27
C VAL A 158 2.58 15.58 7.29
N ILE A 159 2.04 16.57 8.00
CA ILE A 159 2.73 17.24 9.11
C ILE A 159 2.84 16.27 10.29
N ARG A 160 4.07 15.95 10.70
CA ARG A 160 4.38 15.03 11.80
C ARG A 160 5.10 15.75 12.94
N SER A 161 4.89 15.28 14.15
CA SER A 161 5.69 15.70 15.31
C SER A 161 7.15 15.24 15.13
N GLN A 162 8.06 15.89 15.85
CA GLN A 162 9.48 15.49 15.84
C GLN A 162 9.67 14.03 16.23
N GLN A 163 8.93 13.55 17.23
CA GLN A 163 8.99 12.16 17.70
C GLN A 163 8.54 11.16 16.62
N GLU A 164 7.47 11.47 15.87
CA GLU A 164 7.00 10.65 14.74
C GLU A 164 8.01 10.65 13.60
N ALA A 165 8.61 11.80 13.28
CA ALA A 165 9.63 11.90 12.26
C ALA A 165 10.89 11.08 12.59
N GLU A 166 11.35 11.11 13.85
CA GLU A 166 12.47 10.31 14.34
C GLU A 166 12.15 8.80 14.28
N ARG A 167 10.95 8.40 14.72
CA ARG A 167 10.47 7.02 14.59
C ARG A 167 10.46 6.56 13.14
N ASN A 168 9.87 7.35 12.26
CA ASN A 168 9.74 7.03 10.84
C ASN A 168 11.10 6.92 10.14
N THR A 169 12.07 7.75 10.55
CA THR A 169 13.45 7.64 10.07
C THR A 169 14.07 6.29 10.46
N LYS A 170 13.94 5.88 11.73
CA LYS A 170 14.44 4.59 12.21
C LYS A 170 13.79 3.41 11.46
N ILE A 171 12.48 3.48 11.22
CA ILE A 171 11.75 2.47 10.45
C ILE A 171 12.33 2.36 9.03
N LYS A 172 12.49 3.49 8.32
CA LYS A 172 13.03 3.50 6.96
C LYS A 172 14.46 2.97 6.90
N ASP A 173 15.31 3.36 7.85
CA ASP A 173 16.68 2.87 7.92
C ASP A 173 16.71 1.35 8.15
N HIS A 174 15.91 0.85 9.07
CA HIS A 174 15.82 -0.59 9.30
C HIS A 174 15.33 -1.38 8.08
N ILE A 175 14.33 -0.87 7.36
CA ILE A 175 13.86 -1.49 6.09
C ILE A 175 14.99 -1.52 5.05
N ARG A 176 15.73 -0.42 4.88
CA ARG A 176 16.88 -0.36 3.93
C ARG A 176 17.93 -1.38 4.26
N ASP A 177 18.22 -1.56 5.54
CA ASP A 177 19.30 -2.44 6.01
C ASP A 177 18.92 -3.93 5.96
N THR A 178 17.62 -4.27 6.05
CA THR A 178 17.21 -5.66 6.31
C THR A 178 16.37 -6.31 5.23
N CYS A 179 15.42 -5.60 4.60
CA CYS A 179 14.42 -6.28 3.76
C CYS A 179 14.06 -5.55 2.46
N VAL A 180 14.62 -4.37 2.17
CA VAL A 180 14.26 -3.60 0.97
C VAL A 180 14.49 -4.37 -0.32
N THR A 181 15.54 -5.17 -0.40
CA THR A 181 15.85 -5.98 -1.60
C THR A 181 14.77 -7.03 -1.85
N GLU A 182 14.30 -7.72 -0.80
CA GLU A 182 13.23 -8.71 -0.91
C GLU A 182 11.90 -8.08 -1.33
N LEU A 183 11.60 -6.87 -0.82
CA LEU A 183 10.42 -6.12 -1.24
C LEU A 183 10.49 -5.76 -2.72
N VAL A 184 11.61 -5.22 -3.19
CA VAL A 184 11.83 -4.86 -4.59
C VAL A 184 11.74 -6.07 -5.51
N ASP A 185 12.31 -7.20 -5.12
CA ASP A 185 12.21 -8.45 -5.87
C ASP A 185 10.76 -8.96 -5.94
N SER A 186 10.00 -8.84 -4.84
CA SER A 186 8.58 -9.19 -4.84
C SER A 186 7.78 -8.33 -5.82
N TRP A 187 8.03 -7.03 -5.87
CA TRP A 187 7.35 -6.12 -6.81
C TRP A 187 7.63 -6.51 -8.27
N PHE A 188 8.87 -6.82 -8.59
CA PHE A 188 9.21 -7.25 -9.94
C PHE A 188 8.49 -8.56 -10.33
N GLN A 189 8.41 -9.53 -9.41
CA GLN A 189 7.66 -10.77 -9.63
C GLN A 189 6.16 -10.51 -9.79
N ILE A 190 5.58 -9.60 -9.01
CA ILE A 190 4.18 -9.20 -9.13
C ILE A 190 3.92 -8.59 -10.50
N LEU A 191 4.75 -7.62 -10.95
CA LEU A 191 4.61 -7.04 -12.28
C LEU A 191 4.62 -8.11 -13.36
N LYS A 192 5.59 -9.03 -13.34
CA LYS A 192 5.68 -10.13 -14.32
C LYS A 192 4.48 -11.07 -14.31
N THR A 193 3.97 -11.37 -13.13
CA THR A 193 2.88 -12.34 -12.98
C THR A 193 1.54 -11.78 -13.43
N TYR A 194 1.29 -10.48 -13.15
CA TYR A 194 -0.05 -9.88 -13.31
C TYR A 194 -0.19 -8.94 -14.50
N GLU A 195 0.88 -8.62 -15.23
CA GLU A 195 0.86 -7.65 -16.34
C GLU A 195 -0.20 -7.93 -17.42
N ASN A 196 -0.53 -9.20 -17.67
CA ASN A 196 -1.47 -9.62 -18.69
C ASN A 196 -2.79 -10.18 -18.12
N SER A 197 -2.96 -10.22 -16.80
CA SER A 197 -4.10 -10.88 -16.16
C SER A 197 -4.93 -9.95 -15.28
N VAL A 198 -4.31 -9.12 -14.43
CA VAL A 198 -4.99 -8.25 -13.47
C VAL A 198 -4.32 -6.87 -13.47
N SER A 199 -4.73 -6.01 -14.40
CA SER A 199 -4.15 -4.67 -14.58
C SER A 199 -4.21 -3.81 -13.31
N SER A 200 -5.26 -3.93 -12.50
CA SER A 200 -5.40 -3.19 -11.24
C SER A 200 -4.30 -3.51 -10.23
N ILE A 201 -3.84 -4.77 -10.16
CA ILE A 201 -2.70 -5.17 -9.32
C ILE A 201 -1.40 -4.58 -9.88
N THR A 202 -1.24 -4.62 -11.20
CA THR A 202 -0.04 -4.07 -11.86
C THR A 202 0.04 -2.56 -11.66
N CYS A 203 -1.05 -1.81 -11.83
CA CYS A 203 -1.10 -0.37 -11.54
C CYS A 203 -0.77 -0.08 -10.07
N LEU A 204 -1.41 -0.77 -9.13
CA LEU A 204 -1.15 -0.57 -7.71
C LEU A 204 0.31 -0.88 -7.35
N CYS A 205 0.92 -1.91 -7.97
CA CYS A 205 2.32 -2.23 -7.77
C CYS A 205 3.24 -1.11 -8.31
N LEU A 206 2.94 -0.54 -9.48
CA LEU A 206 3.66 0.60 -10.03
C LEU A 206 3.55 1.83 -9.11
N ASP A 207 2.35 2.12 -8.60
CA ASP A 207 2.14 3.24 -7.66
C ASP A 207 3.00 3.08 -6.40
N ILE A 208 3.09 1.86 -5.85
CA ILE A 208 3.97 1.55 -4.71
C ILE A 208 5.44 1.75 -5.06
N ILE A 209 5.88 1.25 -6.21
CA ILE A 209 7.26 1.44 -6.65
C ILE A 209 7.58 2.93 -6.76
N GLY A 210 6.71 3.71 -7.41
CA GLY A 210 6.87 5.16 -7.55
C GLY A 210 7.03 5.86 -6.20
N ALA A 211 6.16 5.57 -5.24
CA ALA A 211 6.20 6.13 -3.90
C ALA A 211 7.49 5.75 -3.13
N TYR A 212 7.93 4.52 -3.26
CA TYR A 212 9.12 4.02 -2.55
C TYR A 212 10.46 4.49 -3.17
N ILE A 213 10.50 4.78 -4.48
CA ILE A 213 11.70 5.33 -5.15
C ILE A 213 12.27 6.52 -4.39
N GLU A 214 11.44 7.35 -3.79
CA GLU A 214 11.86 8.56 -3.10
C GLU A 214 12.90 8.31 -2.00
N TRP A 215 12.81 7.20 -1.29
CA TRP A 215 13.62 6.96 -0.09
C TRP A 215 14.48 5.68 -0.09
N ILE A 216 14.31 4.77 -1.06
CA ILE A 216 15.18 3.59 -1.23
C ILE A 216 16.39 3.90 -2.12
N ASP A 217 17.38 2.99 -2.20
CA ASP A 217 18.48 3.11 -3.15
C ASP A 217 17.97 3.02 -4.58
N ILE A 218 18.27 4.03 -5.38
CA ILE A 218 17.82 4.13 -6.77
C ILE A 218 18.34 2.97 -7.63
N GLY A 219 19.51 2.42 -7.35
CA GLY A 219 20.09 1.29 -8.07
C GLY A 219 19.26 0.02 -7.99
N LEU A 220 18.39 -0.11 -6.97
CA LEU A 220 17.45 -1.23 -6.87
C LEU A 220 16.38 -1.21 -7.95
N ILE A 221 16.00 -0.02 -8.43
CA ILE A 221 14.93 0.19 -9.43
C ILE A 221 15.48 0.69 -10.77
N ALA A 222 16.45 1.60 -10.78
CA ALA A 222 17.04 2.15 -11.99
C ALA A 222 18.03 1.17 -12.64
N ASN A 223 17.56 0.02 -13.07
CA ASN A 223 18.31 -1.04 -13.74
C ASN A 223 17.52 -1.60 -14.92
N ASP A 224 18.17 -2.37 -15.79
CA ASP A 224 17.59 -2.84 -17.05
C ASP A 224 16.27 -3.59 -16.87
N ARG A 225 16.13 -4.38 -15.80
CA ARG A 225 14.91 -5.18 -15.60
C ARG A 225 13.68 -4.31 -15.33
N PHE A 226 13.78 -3.24 -14.55
CA PHE A 226 12.66 -2.34 -14.26
C PHE A 226 12.47 -1.30 -15.36
N ILE A 227 13.55 -0.66 -15.83
CA ILE A 227 13.48 0.37 -16.87
C ILE A 227 12.85 -0.19 -18.14
N SER A 228 13.30 -1.36 -18.64
CA SER A 228 12.70 -1.99 -19.83
C SER A 228 11.22 -2.32 -19.63
N THR A 229 10.83 -2.71 -18.41
CA THR A 229 9.44 -3.00 -18.06
C THR A 229 8.60 -1.73 -18.06
N PHE A 230 9.06 -0.66 -17.44
CA PHE A 230 8.33 0.62 -17.39
C PHE A 230 8.19 1.24 -18.79
N LEU A 231 9.25 1.25 -19.59
CA LEU A 231 9.20 1.72 -20.98
C LEU A 231 8.20 0.93 -21.81
N ARG A 232 8.14 -0.40 -21.64
CA ARG A 232 7.15 -1.24 -22.34
C ARG A 232 5.73 -0.90 -21.88
N TYR A 233 5.51 -0.62 -20.58
CA TYR A 233 4.21 -0.26 -20.03
C TYR A 233 3.72 1.12 -20.49
N MET A 234 4.61 2.03 -20.90
CA MET A 234 4.23 3.30 -21.54
C MET A 234 3.37 3.10 -22.80
N SER A 235 3.50 1.96 -23.49
CA SER A 235 2.71 1.61 -24.66
C SER A 235 1.41 0.84 -24.35
N VAL A 236 1.11 0.62 -23.06
CA VAL A 236 -0.09 -0.10 -22.62
C VAL A 236 -1.05 0.87 -21.95
N GLU A 237 -2.19 1.15 -22.58
CA GLU A 237 -3.15 2.20 -22.19
C GLU A 237 -3.47 2.19 -20.69
N VAL A 238 -3.81 1.03 -20.11
CA VAL A 238 -4.19 0.90 -18.69
C VAL A 238 -3.03 1.03 -17.71
N LEU A 239 -1.77 0.95 -18.17
CA LEU A 239 -0.57 0.97 -17.33
C LEU A 239 0.28 2.23 -17.53
N ARG A 240 0.07 2.97 -18.65
CA ARG A 240 0.95 4.06 -19.08
C ARG A 240 1.06 5.20 -18.09
N GLU A 241 -0.01 5.51 -17.35
CA GLU A 241 0.01 6.56 -16.34
C GLU A 241 0.92 6.22 -15.16
N SER A 242 0.72 5.06 -14.54
CA SER A 242 1.54 4.62 -13.39
C SER A 242 3.00 4.37 -13.81
N ALA A 243 3.23 3.88 -15.04
CA ALA A 243 4.58 3.73 -15.59
C ALA A 243 5.25 5.10 -15.82
N CYS A 244 4.51 6.10 -16.30
CA CYS A 244 4.96 7.47 -16.46
C CYS A 244 5.42 8.08 -15.13
N ASP A 245 4.63 7.89 -14.07
CA ASP A 245 4.98 8.36 -12.73
C ASP A 245 6.26 7.67 -12.20
N CYS A 246 6.42 6.36 -12.38
CA CYS A 246 7.65 5.66 -11.99
C CYS A 246 8.89 6.21 -12.71
N ILE A 247 8.83 6.45 -14.02
CA ILE A 247 9.96 7.00 -14.79
C ILE A 247 10.24 8.43 -14.33
N HIS A 248 9.21 9.24 -14.08
CA HIS A 248 9.35 10.59 -13.53
C HIS A 248 10.11 10.58 -12.20
N GLU A 249 9.73 9.73 -11.25
CA GLU A 249 10.39 9.64 -9.94
C GLU A 249 11.86 9.19 -10.06
N ILE A 250 12.17 8.26 -10.97
CA ILE A 250 13.56 7.87 -11.26
C ILE A 250 14.38 9.07 -11.76
N ILE A 251 13.86 9.83 -12.71
CA ILE A 251 14.53 10.99 -13.29
C ILE A 251 14.72 12.10 -12.24
N MET A 252 13.73 12.32 -11.39
CA MET A 252 13.77 13.35 -10.37
C MET A 252 14.70 13.02 -9.21
N LYS A 253 14.77 11.77 -8.80
CA LYS A 253 15.61 11.36 -7.66
C LYS A 253 17.11 11.59 -7.90
N GLY A 254 17.55 11.53 -9.12
CA GLY A 254 18.96 11.71 -9.45
C GLY A 254 19.62 10.37 -9.77
N MET A 255 19.97 10.25 -11.04
CA MET A 255 20.79 9.18 -11.60
C MET A 255 22.14 9.76 -12.02
N GLU A 256 23.08 8.87 -12.27
CA GLU A 256 24.30 9.22 -12.95
C GLU A 256 23.98 9.89 -14.30
N PRO A 257 24.64 11.01 -14.69
CA PRO A 257 24.24 11.81 -15.85
C PRO A 257 24.15 11.06 -17.17
N LEU A 258 25.07 10.13 -17.41
CA LEU A 258 25.06 9.33 -18.65
C LEU A 258 23.88 8.34 -18.66
N ALA A 259 23.65 7.64 -17.55
CA ALA A 259 22.49 6.73 -17.41
C ALA A 259 21.15 7.47 -17.54
N LYS A 260 21.07 8.71 -17.02
CA LYS A 260 19.88 9.55 -17.19
C LYS A 260 19.64 9.92 -18.64
N LYS A 261 20.70 10.28 -19.38
CA LYS A 261 20.62 10.57 -20.82
C LYS A 261 20.11 9.35 -21.60
N GLU A 262 20.69 8.18 -21.38
CA GLU A 262 20.28 6.93 -22.02
C GLU A 262 18.82 6.57 -21.72
N LEU A 263 18.35 6.77 -20.48
CA LEU A 263 16.96 6.58 -20.12
C LEU A 263 16.03 7.50 -20.90
N VAL A 264 16.36 8.80 -20.99
CA VAL A 264 15.54 9.79 -21.71
C VAL A 264 15.54 9.49 -23.21
N GLU A 265 16.66 9.14 -23.83
CA GLU A 265 16.73 8.73 -25.23
C GLU A 265 15.88 7.48 -25.51
N SER A 266 15.92 6.50 -24.60
CA SER A 266 15.09 5.30 -24.70
C SER A 266 13.59 5.63 -24.55
N LEU A 267 13.24 6.50 -23.64
CA LEU A 267 11.87 7.00 -23.44
C LEU A 267 11.34 7.68 -24.73
N LEU A 268 12.10 8.60 -25.29
CA LEU A 268 11.72 9.30 -26.54
C LEU A 268 11.51 8.30 -27.67
N SER A 269 12.40 7.33 -27.83
CA SER A 269 12.24 6.28 -28.85
C SER A 269 10.97 5.43 -28.67
N VAL A 270 10.56 5.15 -27.42
CA VAL A 270 9.32 4.42 -27.13
C VAL A 270 8.11 5.29 -27.47
N LEU A 271 8.12 6.56 -27.08
CA LEU A 271 7.02 7.50 -27.35
C LEU A 271 6.80 7.72 -28.86
N GLU A 272 7.88 7.86 -29.64
CA GLU A 272 7.81 7.96 -31.09
C GLU A 272 7.23 6.69 -31.73
N LYS A 273 7.71 5.52 -31.33
CA LYS A 273 7.26 4.22 -31.89
C LYS A 273 5.83 3.86 -31.52
N SER A 274 5.34 4.29 -30.38
CA SER A 274 3.99 4.01 -29.91
C SER A 274 2.93 4.96 -30.48
N GLY A 275 3.33 6.05 -31.15
CA GLY A 275 2.41 7.07 -31.68
C GLY A 275 1.70 7.88 -30.57
N ILE A 276 2.15 7.80 -29.33
CA ILE A 276 1.54 8.52 -28.18
C ILE A 276 1.62 10.03 -28.36
N LEU A 277 2.61 10.53 -29.10
CA LEU A 277 2.78 11.96 -29.36
C LEU A 277 1.94 12.47 -30.53
N GLU A 278 1.25 11.60 -31.27
CA GLU A 278 0.36 11.99 -32.36
C GLU A 278 -0.99 12.45 -31.79
N PRO A 279 -1.57 13.57 -32.30
CA PRO A 279 -2.87 14.04 -31.84
C PRO A 279 -3.95 12.96 -32.04
N GLN A 280 -4.68 12.61 -30.97
CA GLN A 280 -5.79 11.65 -31.00
C GLN A 280 -7.10 12.38 -30.71
N GLU A 281 -8.23 11.93 -31.32
CA GLU A 281 -9.54 12.56 -31.17
C GLU A 281 -10.08 12.46 -29.70
N ASP A 282 -9.70 11.43 -28.96
CA ASP A 282 -10.05 11.23 -27.54
C ASP A 282 -8.77 11.16 -26.69
N GLU A 283 -8.14 12.31 -26.44
CA GLU A 283 -6.94 12.38 -25.58
C GLU A 283 -7.33 12.20 -24.10
N ASP A 284 -6.67 11.24 -23.46
CA ASP A 284 -6.69 11.08 -22.02
C ASP A 284 -5.95 12.25 -21.36
N ALA A 285 -6.71 13.23 -20.85
CA ALA A 285 -6.18 14.47 -20.30
C ALA A 285 -5.25 14.23 -19.10
N ASP A 286 -5.53 13.22 -18.29
CA ASP A 286 -4.74 12.89 -17.10
C ASP A 286 -3.38 12.30 -17.51
N PHE A 287 -3.37 11.39 -18.48
CA PHE A 287 -2.12 10.85 -19.03
C PHE A 287 -1.29 11.94 -19.70
N MET A 288 -1.90 12.80 -20.50
CA MET A 288 -1.20 13.89 -21.19
C MET A 288 -0.58 14.89 -20.22
N ALA A 289 -1.25 15.18 -19.09
CA ALA A 289 -0.68 16.02 -18.04
C ALA A 289 0.55 15.37 -17.38
N LYS A 290 0.50 14.07 -17.09
CA LYS A 290 1.64 13.30 -16.54
C LYS A 290 2.80 13.22 -17.54
N LEU A 291 2.51 12.98 -18.81
CA LEU A 291 3.51 12.93 -19.87
C LEU A 291 4.20 14.30 -20.03
N ALA A 292 3.44 15.39 -20.04
CA ALA A 292 4.00 16.75 -20.11
C ALA A 292 4.90 17.05 -18.91
N LYS A 293 4.50 16.64 -17.70
CA LYS A 293 5.31 16.73 -16.48
C LYS A 293 6.62 15.95 -16.62
N LEU A 294 6.55 14.70 -17.09
CA LEU A 294 7.70 13.84 -17.34
C LEU A 294 8.68 14.45 -18.35
N MET A 295 8.17 14.94 -19.49
CA MET A 295 8.99 15.56 -20.53
C MET A 295 9.66 16.85 -20.05
N SER A 296 8.93 17.69 -19.32
CA SER A 296 9.49 18.91 -18.71
C SER A 296 10.59 18.60 -17.69
N ALA A 297 10.36 17.61 -16.83
CA ALA A 297 11.37 17.14 -15.87
C ALA A 297 12.62 16.61 -16.58
N SER A 298 12.44 15.78 -17.60
CA SER A 298 13.52 15.22 -18.43
C SER A 298 14.39 16.32 -19.06
N GLY A 299 13.75 17.30 -19.71
CA GLY A 299 14.45 18.44 -20.31
C GLY A 299 15.23 19.28 -19.29
N SER A 300 14.61 19.60 -18.16
CA SER A 300 15.25 20.37 -17.09
C SER A 300 16.45 19.64 -16.48
N GLN A 301 16.34 18.34 -16.25
CA GLN A 301 17.41 17.53 -15.68
C GLN A 301 18.59 17.35 -16.66
N LEU A 302 18.31 17.19 -17.97
CA LEU A 302 19.37 17.14 -18.99
C LEU A 302 20.13 18.47 -19.05
N LEU A 303 19.42 19.61 -19.07
CA LEU A 303 20.02 20.94 -19.06
C LEU A 303 20.94 21.13 -17.85
N ASN A 304 20.50 20.78 -16.66
CA ASN A 304 21.29 20.87 -15.42
C ASN A 304 22.57 20.02 -15.48
N ASN A 305 22.54 18.90 -16.21
CA ASN A 305 23.71 18.04 -16.38
C ASN A 305 24.72 18.56 -17.42
N TYR A 306 24.27 19.37 -18.40
CA TYR A 306 25.16 19.98 -19.40
C TYR A 306 25.81 21.28 -18.92
N THR A 307 25.28 21.90 -17.87
CA THR A 307 25.78 23.16 -17.33
C THR A 307 26.74 22.98 -16.14
N LYS A 308 26.98 21.75 -15.71
CA LYS A 308 27.99 21.37 -14.71
C LYS A 308 29.20 20.72 -15.38
#